data_ff8bc67962ac99b22a0c21477802e072
#
_entry.id   ff8bc67962ac99b22a0c21477802e072
#
_cell.length_a   1.000
_cell.length_b   1.000
_cell.length_c   1.000
_cell.angle_alpha   90.00
_cell.angle_beta   90.00
_cell.angle_gamma   90.00
#
_symmetry.space_group_name_H-M   'P 1'
#
loop_
_entity.id
_entity.type
_entity.pdbx_description
1 polymer ?
#
loop_
_entity_poly.entity_id
_entity_poly.type
_entity_poly.pdbx_seq_one_letter_code
_entity_poly.pdbx_strand_id
1 'polypeptide(L)'
;MEDFVLHSDENIYSSTGIMSLLQRGQVRIVNPHTTVSALYKTLQHANLLDFSRLRPSWDSYFMHLADLAARRSNCMKRRVGCVLVRHARVISTGYNGTPRGVRNCNEGGCSRCNLGEGSGQALASCLCMHAEVYPVANRES
;
A
#
# COMPACT_ATOMS: atom_id res chain seq x y z
N MET A 1 -38.30 -1.23 4.56
CA MET A 1 -36.84 -1.49 4.41
C MET A 1 -36.11 -0.25 3.92
N GLU A 2 -36.67 0.52 3.01
CA GLU A 2 -36.12 1.81 2.56
C GLU A 2 -36.01 2.86 3.68
N ASP A 3 -37.03 2.96 4.56
CA ASP A 3 -37.02 3.91 5.69
C ASP A 3 -35.91 3.62 6.72
N PHE A 4 -35.52 2.34 6.89
CA PHE A 4 -34.41 1.97 7.78
C PHE A 4 -33.07 2.41 7.21
N VAL A 5 -32.87 2.31 5.90
CA VAL A 5 -31.63 2.73 5.22
C VAL A 5 -31.51 4.25 5.29
N LEU A 6 -32.58 5.00 4.97
CA LEU A 6 -32.60 6.46 4.99
C LEU A 6 -32.35 7.00 6.43
N HIS A 7 -32.97 6.42 7.44
CA HIS A 7 -32.75 6.84 8.84
C HIS A 7 -31.34 6.53 9.36
N SER A 8 -30.69 5.50 8.79
CA SER A 8 -29.33 5.12 9.14
C SER A 8 -28.28 6.03 8.50
N ASP A 9 -28.60 6.59 7.33
CA ASP A 9 -27.69 7.48 6.58
C ASP A 9 -27.75 8.94 7.06
N GLU A 10 -28.88 9.40 7.60
CA GLU A 10 -29.01 10.76 8.14
C GLU A 10 -28.06 11.04 9.34
N ASN A 11 -27.56 9.99 9.99
CA ASN A 11 -26.59 10.10 11.09
C ASN A 11 -25.13 9.81 10.67
N ILE A 12 -24.75 10.11 9.44
CA ILE A 12 -23.37 9.89 8.92
C ILE A 12 -22.30 10.53 9.82
N TYR A 13 -22.63 11.60 10.52
CA TYR A 13 -21.73 12.34 11.42
C TYR A 13 -21.91 11.99 12.92
N SER A 14 -22.86 11.14 13.28
CA SER A 14 -23.02 10.73 14.67
C SER A 14 -22.12 9.52 14.99
N SER A 15 -21.57 9.50 16.20
CA SER A 15 -20.77 8.37 16.69
C SER A 15 -21.57 7.05 16.77
N THR A 16 -22.86 7.09 16.56
CA THR A 16 -23.82 5.97 16.62
C THR A 16 -24.30 5.51 15.24
N GLY A 17 -23.90 6.18 14.14
CA GLY A 17 -24.32 5.83 12.78
C GLY A 17 -23.68 4.55 12.26
N ILE A 18 -24.36 3.85 11.34
CA ILE A 18 -23.86 2.62 10.67
C ILE A 18 -22.50 2.87 10.01
N MET A 19 -22.26 4.05 9.44
CA MET A 19 -20.98 4.39 8.80
C MET A 19 -19.81 4.35 9.77
N SER A 20 -20.00 4.78 11.02
CA SER A 20 -18.96 4.70 12.06
C SER A 20 -18.59 3.25 12.39
N LEU A 21 -19.58 2.36 12.41
CA LEU A 21 -19.37 0.92 12.60
C LEU A 21 -18.67 0.28 11.40
N LEU A 22 -19.07 0.65 10.18
CA LEU A 22 -18.45 0.16 8.94
C LEU A 22 -16.98 0.58 8.82
N GLN A 23 -16.62 1.77 9.30
CA GLN A 23 -15.23 2.24 9.31
C GLN A 23 -14.36 1.49 10.31
N ARG A 24 -14.94 0.96 11.39
CA ARG A 24 -14.24 0.15 12.40
C ARG A 24 -14.11 -1.31 12.00
N GLY A 25 -14.89 -1.77 11.01
CA GLY A 25 -14.83 -3.13 10.50
C GLY A 25 -13.53 -3.40 9.74
N GLN A 26 -12.81 -4.44 10.13
CA GLN A 26 -11.60 -4.88 9.42
C GLN A 26 -11.91 -5.56 8.09
N VAL A 27 -13.08 -6.17 7.98
CA VAL A 27 -13.56 -6.84 6.77
C VAL A 27 -14.95 -6.31 6.44
N ARG A 28 -15.11 -5.84 5.19
CA ARG A 28 -16.39 -5.40 4.66
C ARG A 28 -16.85 -6.40 3.62
N ILE A 29 -18.05 -6.95 3.80
CA ILE A 29 -18.68 -7.86 2.84
C ILE A 29 -19.95 -7.18 2.34
N VAL A 30 -20.01 -6.96 1.03
CA VAL A 30 -21.22 -6.52 0.35
C VAL A 30 -21.95 -7.77 -0.12
N ASN A 31 -23.23 -7.88 0.22
CA ASN A 31 -24.08 -8.98 -0.25
C ASN A 31 -24.94 -8.55 -1.43
N PRO A 32 -24.49 -8.74 -2.70
CA PRO A 32 -25.29 -8.49 -3.88
C PRO A 32 -26.16 -9.69 -4.28
N HIS A 33 -26.16 -10.78 -3.48
CA HIS A 33 -26.75 -12.04 -3.86
C HIS A 33 -28.22 -12.12 -3.46
N THR A 34 -29.04 -12.68 -4.34
CA THR A 34 -30.47 -12.96 -4.10
C THR A 34 -30.71 -14.32 -3.45
N THR A 35 -29.70 -15.20 -3.42
CA THR A 35 -29.81 -16.56 -2.86
C THR A 35 -28.83 -16.78 -1.72
N VAL A 36 -29.26 -17.52 -0.71
CA VAL A 36 -28.43 -17.87 0.46
C VAL A 36 -27.22 -18.71 0.04
N SER A 37 -27.37 -19.61 -0.93
CA SER A 37 -26.25 -20.42 -1.44
C SER A 37 -25.14 -19.58 -2.06
N ALA A 38 -25.47 -18.54 -2.80
CA ALA A 38 -24.48 -17.62 -3.35
C ALA A 38 -23.78 -16.80 -2.26
N LEU A 39 -24.51 -16.36 -1.23
CA LEU A 39 -23.94 -15.68 -0.08
C LEU A 39 -22.94 -16.61 0.67
N TYR A 40 -23.29 -17.88 0.91
CA TYR A 40 -22.37 -18.83 1.57
C TYR A 40 -21.07 -19.03 0.79
N LYS A 41 -21.12 -19.10 -0.54
CA LYS A 41 -19.93 -19.17 -1.37
C LYS A 41 -19.04 -17.95 -1.18
N THR A 42 -19.62 -16.77 -1.14
CA THR A 42 -18.88 -15.52 -0.90
C THR A 42 -18.24 -15.51 0.49
N LEU A 43 -18.96 -15.94 1.52
CA LEU A 43 -18.43 -16.02 2.88
C LEU A 43 -17.29 -17.06 3.01
N GLN A 44 -17.40 -18.19 2.34
CA GLN A 44 -16.33 -19.21 2.27
C GLN A 44 -15.08 -18.66 1.59
N HIS A 45 -15.22 -17.96 0.44
CA HIS A 45 -14.10 -17.32 -0.24
C HIS A 45 -13.47 -16.20 0.60
N ALA A 46 -14.28 -15.47 1.37
CA ALA A 46 -13.78 -14.41 2.26
C ALA A 46 -12.93 -14.96 3.39
N ASN A 47 -12.98 -16.26 3.69
CA ASN A 47 -12.21 -16.94 4.74
C ASN A 47 -12.12 -16.14 6.04
N LEU A 48 -13.27 -15.89 6.67
CA LEU A 48 -13.38 -14.99 7.83
C LEU A 48 -12.51 -15.42 9.04
N LEU A 49 -12.16 -16.70 9.11
CA LEU A 49 -11.32 -17.27 10.16
C LEU A 49 -9.81 -17.24 9.86
N ASP A 50 -9.41 -16.52 8.82
CA ASP A 50 -8.00 -16.37 8.52
C ASP A 50 -7.29 -15.53 9.58
N PHE A 51 -6.54 -16.18 10.44
CA PHE A 51 -5.77 -15.55 11.51
C PHE A 51 -4.66 -14.64 10.99
N SER A 52 -4.24 -14.77 9.73
CA SER A 52 -3.23 -13.88 9.13
C SER A 52 -3.68 -12.43 9.10
N ARG A 53 -4.98 -12.17 9.12
CA ARG A 53 -5.56 -10.81 9.22
C ARG A 53 -5.32 -10.16 10.58
N LEU A 54 -5.24 -10.96 11.64
CA LEU A 54 -4.98 -10.47 13.01
C LEU A 54 -3.49 -10.41 13.30
N ARG A 55 -2.75 -11.41 12.83
CA ARG A 55 -1.30 -11.50 13.00
C ARG A 55 -0.68 -12.01 11.69
N PRO A 56 -0.21 -11.12 10.81
CA PRO A 56 0.42 -11.52 9.56
C PRO A 56 1.68 -12.34 9.80
N SER A 57 2.01 -13.21 8.86
CA SER A 57 3.32 -13.88 8.84
C SER A 57 4.45 -12.85 8.76
N TRP A 58 5.67 -13.24 9.12
CA TRP A 58 6.84 -12.35 9.00
C TRP A 58 7.04 -11.85 7.58
N ASP A 59 6.87 -12.70 6.57
CA ASP A 59 7.01 -12.32 5.16
C ASP A 59 5.93 -11.29 4.77
N SER A 60 4.67 -11.55 5.13
CA SER A 60 3.56 -10.63 4.88
C SER A 60 3.79 -9.28 5.59
N TYR A 61 4.25 -9.31 6.83
CA TYR A 61 4.56 -8.09 7.59
C TYR A 61 5.66 -7.27 6.93
N PHE A 62 6.78 -7.90 6.53
CA PHE A 62 7.89 -7.18 5.88
C PHE A 62 7.53 -6.71 4.48
N MET A 63 6.68 -7.44 3.73
CA MET A 63 6.17 -6.98 2.45
C MET A 63 5.28 -5.74 2.60
N HIS A 64 4.41 -5.68 3.61
CA HIS A 64 3.63 -4.48 3.90
C HIS A 64 4.52 -3.28 4.29
N LEU A 65 5.61 -3.51 5.02
CA LEU A 65 6.58 -2.45 5.31
C LEU A 65 7.30 -1.96 4.04
N ALA A 66 7.65 -2.87 3.12
CA ALA A 66 8.23 -2.51 1.83
C ALA A 66 7.24 -1.69 0.98
N ASP A 67 5.96 -2.06 0.95
CA ASP A 67 4.91 -1.30 0.29
C ASP A 67 4.73 0.09 0.91
N LEU A 68 4.82 0.19 2.22
CA LEU A 68 4.79 1.48 2.92
C LEU A 68 6.00 2.34 2.55
N ALA A 69 7.20 1.75 2.51
CA ALA A 69 8.43 2.43 2.07
C ALA A 69 8.30 2.92 0.61
N ALA A 70 7.69 2.12 -0.28
CA ALA A 70 7.47 2.50 -1.67
C ALA A 70 6.62 3.78 -1.82
N ARG A 71 5.74 4.08 -0.86
CA ARG A 71 4.92 5.31 -0.87
C ARG A 71 5.76 6.58 -0.69
N ARG A 72 6.95 6.48 -0.14
CA ARG A 72 7.93 7.59 -0.03
C ARG A 72 8.67 7.86 -1.34
N SER A 73 8.61 6.93 -2.31
CA SER A 73 9.27 7.12 -3.59
C SER A 73 8.77 8.38 -4.31
N ASN A 74 9.72 9.16 -4.81
CA ASN A 74 9.45 10.32 -5.66
C ASN A 74 9.56 9.99 -7.16
N CYS A 75 9.80 8.74 -7.54
CA CYS A 75 9.95 8.33 -8.93
C CYS A 75 8.62 8.42 -9.69
N MET A 76 8.61 9.11 -10.82
CA MET A 76 7.42 9.29 -11.67
C MET A 76 7.02 8.03 -12.44
N LYS A 77 7.94 7.07 -12.64
CA LYS A 77 7.66 5.85 -13.41
C LYS A 77 7.14 4.70 -12.56
N ARG A 78 7.83 4.40 -11.46
CA ARG A 78 7.49 3.26 -10.61
C ARG A 78 7.92 3.54 -9.18
N ARG A 79 7.05 3.23 -8.25
CA ARG A 79 7.35 3.30 -6.82
C ARG A 79 7.75 1.91 -6.34
N VAL A 80 8.95 1.78 -5.83
CA VAL A 80 9.50 0.55 -5.29
C VAL A 80 9.99 0.82 -3.88
N GLY A 81 9.70 -0.08 -2.96
CA GLY A 81 10.21 -0.08 -1.60
C GLY A 81 11.00 -1.35 -1.32
N CYS A 82 11.93 -1.25 -0.42
CA CYS A 82 12.77 -2.35 0.04
C CYS A 82 12.88 -2.31 1.57
N VAL A 83 12.91 -3.47 2.18
CA VAL A 83 13.16 -3.63 3.62
C VAL A 83 14.30 -4.63 3.79
N LEU A 84 15.37 -4.22 4.44
CA LEU A 84 16.46 -5.11 4.82
C LEU A 84 16.17 -5.71 6.18
N VAL A 85 16.09 -7.03 6.25
CA VAL A 85 15.70 -7.77 7.46
C VAL A 85 16.82 -8.72 7.88
N ARG A 86 17.08 -8.83 9.17
CA ARG A 86 17.98 -9.82 9.77
C ARG A 86 17.40 -10.32 11.08
N HIS A 87 17.29 -11.63 11.23
CA HIS A 87 16.72 -12.27 12.44
C HIS A 87 15.35 -11.68 12.83
N ALA A 88 14.44 -11.58 11.86
CA ALA A 88 13.10 -10.99 12.01
C ALA A 88 13.08 -9.53 12.56
N ARG A 89 14.18 -8.79 12.38
CA ARG A 89 14.27 -7.37 12.74
C ARG A 89 14.59 -6.54 11.51
N VAL A 90 13.89 -5.43 11.35
CA VAL A 90 14.18 -4.45 10.30
C VAL A 90 15.51 -3.76 10.63
N ILE A 91 16.47 -3.87 9.72
CA ILE A 91 17.77 -3.19 9.79
C ILE A 91 17.67 -1.82 9.13
N SER A 92 17.03 -1.76 7.95
CA SER A 92 16.87 -0.54 7.18
C SER A 92 15.70 -0.67 6.21
N THR A 93 15.20 0.48 5.78
CA THR A 93 14.20 0.58 4.71
C THR A 93 14.75 1.45 3.59
N GLY A 94 14.37 1.16 2.37
CA GLY A 94 14.74 1.95 1.20
C GLY A 94 13.57 2.13 0.25
N TYR A 95 13.67 3.13 -0.59
CA TYR A 95 12.73 3.39 -1.68
C TYR A 95 13.49 4.00 -2.86
N ASN A 96 12.97 3.83 -4.07
CA ASN A 96 13.62 4.36 -5.24
C ASN A 96 13.32 5.85 -5.45
N GLY A 97 14.28 6.57 -6.00
CA GLY A 97 14.15 8.00 -6.26
C GLY A 97 15.51 8.64 -6.54
N THR A 98 15.51 9.95 -6.78
CA THR A 98 16.75 10.71 -6.96
C THR A 98 17.59 10.70 -5.68
N PRO A 99 18.92 10.73 -5.78
CA PRO A 99 19.84 10.81 -4.64
C PRO A 99 19.54 12.01 -3.75
N ARG A 100 19.96 11.92 -2.49
CA ARG A 100 19.87 13.03 -1.54
C ARG A 100 20.69 14.23 -2.07
N GLY A 101 20.14 15.43 -1.93
CA GLY A 101 20.75 16.66 -2.44
C GLY A 101 20.48 16.95 -3.91
N VAL A 102 19.85 16.01 -4.62
CA VAL A 102 19.38 16.23 -6.01
C VAL A 102 17.88 16.52 -5.98
N ARG A 103 17.42 17.37 -6.89
CA ARG A 103 15.99 17.68 -7.07
C ARG A 103 15.17 16.40 -7.23
N ASN A 104 14.02 16.32 -6.59
CA ASN A 104 13.16 15.15 -6.65
C ASN A 104 12.69 14.83 -8.07
N CYS A 105 12.55 13.54 -8.37
CA CYS A 105 12.12 13.09 -9.70
C CYS A 105 10.76 13.67 -10.08
N ASN A 106 9.79 13.70 -9.18
CA ASN A 106 8.45 14.28 -9.37
C ASN A 106 8.45 15.82 -9.49
N GLU A 107 9.59 16.47 -9.23
CA GLU A 107 9.81 17.89 -9.39
C GLU A 107 10.67 18.21 -10.62
N GLY A 108 10.89 17.23 -11.50
CA GLY A 108 11.67 17.38 -12.71
C GLY A 108 13.15 16.95 -12.58
N GLY A 109 13.57 16.41 -11.42
CA GLY A 109 14.97 16.04 -11.16
C GLY A 109 15.54 14.89 -12.01
N CYS A 110 14.69 14.08 -12.64
CA CYS A 110 15.12 13.00 -13.53
C CYS A 110 14.49 13.17 -14.92
N SER A 111 15.30 13.57 -15.91
CA SER A 111 14.83 13.83 -17.28
C SER A 111 14.17 12.59 -17.89
N ARG A 112 14.79 11.41 -17.76
CA ARG A 112 14.25 10.15 -18.29
C ARG A 112 12.82 9.88 -17.80
N CYS A 113 12.56 10.06 -16.50
CA CYS A 113 11.26 9.78 -15.93
C CYS A 113 10.22 10.83 -16.34
N ASN A 114 10.63 12.09 -16.49
CA ASN A 114 9.75 13.21 -16.81
C ASN A 114 9.46 13.32 -18.31
N LEU A 115 10.36 12.86 -19.20
CA LEU A 115 10.13 12.80 -20.65
C LEU A 115 9.27 11.60 -21.07
N GLY A 116 8.90 10.71 -20.16
CA GLY A 116 8.03 9.58 -20.49
C GLY A 116 8.68 8.46 -21.29
N GLU A 117 10.03 8.38 -21.28
CA GLU A 117 10.78 7.35 -22.00
C GLU A 117 10.23 5.94 -21.74
N GLY A 118 10.24 5.09 -22.77
CA GLY A 118 9.71 3.74 -22.71
C GLY A 118 10.38 2.85 -21.65
N SER A 119 9.76 1.72 -21.33
CA SER A 119 10.34 0.73 -20.41
C SER A 119 11.65 0.19 -21.01
N GLY A 120 12.72 0.16 -20.20
CA GLY A 120 14.05 -0.28 -20.63
C GLY A 120 14.85 0.72 -21.49
N GLN A 121 14.24 1.85 -21.93
CA GLN A 121 14.92 2.85 -22.74
C GLN A 121 15.61 3.91 -21.89
N ALA A 122 16.68 4.51 -22.42
CA ALA A 122 17.43 5.61 -21.83
C ALA A 122 17.83 5.38 -20.35
N LEU A 123 18.19 4.14 -19.99
CA LEU A 123 18.53 3.79 -18.60
C LEU A 123 19.75 4.54 -18.08
N ALA A 124 20.72 4.81 -18.95
CA ALA A 124 21.94 5.53 -18.60
C ALA A 124 21.68 6.99 -18.15
N SER A 125 20.56 7.60 -18.55
CA SER A 125 20.18 8.95 -18.15
C SER A 125 19.24 8.98 -16.91
N CYS A 126 18.95 7.80 -16.31
CA CYS A 126 18.09 7.72 -15.14
C CYS A 126 18.87 8.06 -13.87
N LEU A 127 18.47 9.14 -13.20
CA LEU A 127 19.05 9.54 -11.91
C LEU A 127 18.40 8.85 -10.71
N CYS A 128 17.27 8.13 -10.92
CA CYS A 128 16.62 7.43 -9.83
C CYS A 128 17.42 6.19 -9.43
N MET A 129 17.87 6.15 -8.20
CA MET A 129 18.51 4.98 -7.59
C MET A 129 17.48 3.90 -7.29
N HIS A 130 17.90 2.66 -7.29
CA HIS A 130 17.09 1.52 -6.89
C HIS A 130 16.84 1.52 -5.36
N ALA A 131 15.71 0.96 -4.94
CA ALA A 131 15.30 0.96 -3.53
C ALA A 131 16.31 0.21 -2.63
N GLU A 132 16.99 -0.80 -3.17
CA GLU A 132 17.95 -1.65 -2.47
C GLU A 132 19.27 -0.92 -2.17
N VAL A 133 19.61 0.09 -2.95
CA VAL A 133 20.83 0.90 -2.75
C VAL A 133 20.69 1.86 -1.56
N TYR A 134 19.48 2.37 -1.31
CA TYR A 134 19.20 3.34 -0.27
C TYR A 134 19.48 2.85 1.17
N PRO A 135 19.18 1.58 1.52
CA PRO A 135 19.48 1.03 2.84
C PRO A 135 20.97 0.96 3.16
N VAL A 136 21.80 0.87 2.13
CA VAL A 136 23.27 0.74 2.30
C VAL A 136 23.92 2.12 2.42
N ALA A 137 23.45 3.10 1.64
CA ALA A 137 24.01 4.45 1.61
C ALA A 137 23.75 5.29 2.87
N ASN A 138 22.74 4.97 3.67
CA ASN A 138 22.41 5.70 4.91
C ASN A 138 23.06 5.12 6.18
N ARG A 139 23.99 4.16 6.07
CA ARG A 139 24.69 3.58 7.22
C ARG A 139 25.91 4.40 7.69
N GLU A 140 26.32 5.39 6.92
CA GLU A 140 27.51 6.18 7.18
C GLU A 140 27.18 7.65 7.50
N SER A 141 26.26 7.87 8.45
CA SER A 141 26.09 9.21 9.05
C SER A 141 25.59 9.13 10.48
#